data_da160a7d78ae0123bbb807b9fad55782
#
_entry.id   da160a7d78ae0123bbb807b9fad55782
#
_cell.length_a   1.000
_cell.length_b   1.000
_cell.length_c   1.000
_cell.angle_alpha   90.00
_cell.angle_beta   90.00
_cell.angle_gamma   90.00
#
_symmetry.space_group_name_H-M   'P 1'
#
loop_
_entity.id
_entity.type
_entity.pdbx_description
1 polymer ?
#
loop_
_entity_poly.entity_id
_entity_poly.type
_entity_poly.pdbx_seq_one_letter_code
_entity_poly.pdbx_strand_id
1 'polypeptide(L)'
;MKRYLVIMTLLVGLILPVSALAGVPLETVKGHVDKVLDVLRDPSLKPESAKKAKKDRLRAISEKMFDFTELSKRTLAHNWTKLSPEQQKEFVGLFTSLLENTYTNKIMAYTDEKIVFTKEILLTEKTVEVQSTVLRKSGEIPIFYRVTLKDDSWRVYDVVIEGVSLVNNYRSQFKDILSNKPPESLIETLRKKVGKA
;
A
#
# COMPACT_ATOMS: atom_id res chain seq x y z
N MET A 1 -41.75 32.49 52.60
CA MET A 1 -41.99 31.78 51.39
C MET A 1 -40.69 31.95 50.53
N LYS A 2 -39.79 30.95 50.54
CA LYS A 2 -38.51 30.96 49.77
C LYS A 2 -38.73 30.23 48.46
N ARG A 3 -38.62 30.95 47.34
CA ARG A 3 -38.68 30.40 45.98
C ARG A 3 -37.30 29.85 45.62
N TYR A 4 -37.14 28.53 45.47
CA TYR A 4 -35.94 27.90 44.93
C TYR A 4 -36.04 27.91 43.38
N LEU A 5 -35.13 28.66 42.78
CA LEU A 5 -34.95 28.69 41.33
C LEU A 5 -34.03 27.50 40.96
N VAL A 6 -34.58 26.44 40.35
CA VAL A 6 -33.80 25.31 39.82
C VAL A 6 -33.30 25.70 38.45
N ILE A 7 -32.00 25.98 38.35
CA ILE A 7 -31.33 26.16 37.06
C ILE A 7 -30.98 24.77 36.51
N MET A 8 -31.73 24.31 35.53
CA MET A 8 -31.47 23.07 34.81
C MET A 8 -30.45 23.39 33.70
N THR A 9 -29.19 23.11 33.95
CA THR A 9 -28.10 23.25 32.95
C THR A 9 -28.20 22.12 31.93
N LEU A 10 -28.67 22.45 30.73
CA LEU A 10 -28.74 21.52 29.59
C LEU A 10 -27.32 21.30 29.06
N LEU A 11 -26.72 20.17 29.36
CA LEU A 11 -25.44 19.74 28.82
C LEU A 11 -25.69 19.21 27.41
N VAL A 12 -25.59 20.09 26.40
CA VAL A 12 -25.59 19.68 24.98
C VAL A 12 -24.25 19.06 24.69
N GLY A 13 -24.20 17.73 24.77
CA GLY A 13 -23.03 16.96 24.32
C GLY A 13 -22.86 17.15 22.81
N LEU A 14 -21.79 17.82 22.42
CA LEU A 14 -21.39 17.97 21.02
C LEU A 14 -20.92 16.60 20.50
N ILE A 15 -21.84 15.80 19.98
CA ILE A 15 -21.52 14.58 19.25
C ILE A 15 -20.98 15.05 17.90
N LEU A 16 -19.64 15.16 17.80
CA LEU A 16 -18.99 15.36 16.52
C LEU A 16 -19.20 14.09 15.66
N PRO A 17 -19.74 14.22 14.45
CA PRO A 17 -19.90 13.05 13.59
C PRO A 17 -18.52 12.53 13.20
N VAL A 18 -18.20 11.30 13.61
CA VAL A 18 -17.01 10.52 13.17
C VAL A 18 -17.05 10.19 11.67
N SER A 19 -18.08 10.64 10.97
CA SER A 19 -18.38 10.26 9.58
C SER A 19 -17.51 10.94 8.51
N ALA A 20 -16.63 11.88 8.86
CA ALA A 20 -15.88 12.67 7.86
C ALA A 20 -14.70 11.93 7.17
N LEU A 21 -14.32 10.74 7.66
CA LEU A 21 -13.21 9.96 7.06
C LEU A 21 -13.68 8.73 6.27
N ALA A 22 -14.97 8.39 6.34
CA ALA A 22 -15.53 7.29 5.55
C ALA A 22 -15.53 7.67 4.06
N GLY A 23 -14.97 6.82 3.21
CA GLY A 23 -14.88 7.03 1.76
C GLY A 23 -13.58 7.67 1.26
N VAL A 24 -12.86 8.44 2.07
CA VAL A 24 -11.59 9.06 1.65
C VAL A 24 -10.49 8.03 1.34
N PRO A 25 -10.27 6.96 2.16
CA PRO A 25 -9.32 5.91 1.84
C PRO A 25 -9.64 5.19 0.52
N LEU A 26 -10.91 4.82 0.32
CA LEU A 26 -11.35 4.14 -0.90
C LEU A 26 -11.15 5.02 -2.14
N GLU A 27 -11.58 6.27 -2.09
CA GLU A 27 -11.42 7.20 -3.21
C GLU A 27 -9.94 7.50 -3.50
N THR A 28 -9.09 7.57 -2.46
CA THR A 28 -7.65 7.76 -2.62
C THR A 28 -7.02 6.58 -3.37
N VAL A 29 -7.28 5.34 -2.91
CA VAL A 29 -6.76 4.13 -3.57
C VAL A 29 -7.30 4.01 -4.98
N LYS A 30 -8.61 4.17 -5.16
CA LYS A 30 -9.27 4.15 -6.46
C LYS A 30 -8.65 5.14 -7.43
N GLY A 31 -8.44 6.39 -7.01
CA GLY A 31 -7.83 7.42 -7.85
C GLY A 31 -6.39 7.09 -8.28
N HIS A 32 -5.61 6.37 -7.46
CA HIS A 32 -4.29 5.88 -7.88
C HIS A 32 -4.40 4.71 -8.85
N VAL A 33 -5.32 3.78 -8.61
CA VAL A 33 -5.56 2.64 -9.51
C VAL A 33 -6.09 3.12 -10.86
N ASP A 34 -7.01 4.08 -10.90
CA ASP A 34 -7.52 4.67 -12.14
C ASP A 34 -6.36 5.28 -12.96
N LYS A 35 -5.42 6.02 -12.32
CA LYS A 35 -4.22 6.55 -13.00
C LYS A 35 -3.31 5.44 -13.56
N VAL A 36 -3.19 4.31 -12.86
CA VAL A 36 -2.46 3.14 -13.39
C VAL A 36 -3.17 2.62 -14.64
N LEU A 37 -4.50 2.46 -14.61
CA LEU A 37 -5.29 2.02 -15.75
C LEU A 37 -5.19 2.97 -16.94
N ASP A 38 -5.18 4.28 -16.70
CA ASP A 38 -4.98 5.29 -17.74
C ASP A 38 -3.63 5.11 -18.45
N VAL A 39 -2.54 4.89 -17.69
CA VAL A 39 -1.22 4.60 -18.25
C VAL A 39 -1.21 3.28 -19.05
N LEU A 40 -1.88 2.26 -18.56
CA LEU A 40 -1.93 0.94 -19.22
C LEU A 40 -2.72 0.99 -20.53
N ARG A 41 -3.76 1.81 -20.61
CA ARG A 41 -4.65 1.98 -21.76
C ARG A 41 -4.18 3.03 -22.77
N ASP A 42 -3.21 3.88 -22.41
CA ASP A 42 -2.70 4.95 -23.28
C ASP A 42 -2.13 4.37 -24.58
N PRO A 43 -2.73 4.66 -25.74
CA PRO A 43 -2.23 4.14 -27.04
C PRO A 43 -0.80 4.59 -27.34
N SER A 44 -0.38 5.77 -26.89
CA SER A 44 0.98 6.29 -27.10
C SER A 44 2.05 5.50 -26.34
N LEU A 45 1.66 4.73 -25.33
CA LEU A 45 2.53 3.88 -24.49
C LEU A 45 2.46 2.38 -24.87
N LYS A 46 1.78 2.02 -25.96
CA LYS A 46 1.72 0.63 -26.47
C LYS A 46 2.99 0.19 -27.19
N PRO A 47 3.66 1.02 -28.03
CA PRO A 47 4.87 0.60 -28.72
C PRO A 47 6.00 0.19 -27.76
N GLU A 48 6.81 -0.81 -28.16
CA GLU A 48 7.96 -1.26 -27.35
C GLU A 48 8.96 -0.12 -27.07
N SER A 49 9.11 0.82 -28.01
CA SER A 49 9.92 2.04 -27.84
C SER A 49 9.46 2.93 -26.67
N ALA A 50 8.16 2.88 -26.29
CA ALA A 50 7.59 3.63 -25.19
C ALA A 50 7.61 2.87 -23.84
N LYS A 51 8.11 1.63 -23.81
CA LYS A 51 8.10 0.77 -22.63
C LYS A 51 8.79 1.40 -21.41
N LYS A 52 9.91 2.09 -21.63
CA LYS A 52 10.61 2.82 -20.57
C LYS A 52 9.72 3.92 -20.01
N ALA A 53 9.14 4.76 -20.86
CA ALA A 53 8.24 5.85 -20.44
C ALA A 53 7.01 5.30 -19.68
N LYS A 54 6.45 4.17 -20.13
CA LYS A 54 5.35 3.49 -19.43
C LYS A 54 5.76 3.05 -18.02
N LYS A 55 6.92 2.41 -17.87
CA LYS A 55 7.47 2.01 -16.56
C LYS A 55 7.70 3.21 -15.65
N ASP A 56 8.29 4.30 -16.17
CA ASP A 56 8.59 5.50 -15.40
C ASP A 56 7.30 6.17 -14.89
N ARG A 57 6.23 6.22 -15.71
CA ARG A 57 4.92 6.72 -15.29
C ARG A 57 4.28 5.85 -14.20
N LEU A 58 4.33 4.53 -14.35
CA LEU A 58 3.82 3.59 -13.34
C LEU A 58 4.58 3.73 -12.01
N ARG A 59 5.92 3.88 -12.07
CA ARG A 59 6.76 4.13 -10.90
C ARG A 59 6.34 5.41 -10.17
N ALA A 60 6.18 6.52 -10.89
CA ALA A 60 5.77 7.80 -10.31
C ALA A 60 4.40 7.72 -9.62
N ILE A 61 3.47 6.88 -10.10
CA ILE A 61 2.19 6.62 -9.44
C ILE A 61 2.41 5.79 -8.17
N SER A 62 3.22 4.72 -8.24
CA SER A 62 3.49 3.85 -7.09
C SER A 62 4.17 4.60 -5.95
N GLU A 63 5.11 5.50 -6.22
CA GLU A 63 5.78 6.35 -5.22
C GLU A 63 4.80 7.28 -4.47
N LYS A 64 3.73 7.70 -5.13
CA LYS A 64 2.66 8.50 -4.52
C LYS A 64 1.61 7.64 -3.80
N MET A 65 1.39 6.42 -4.23
CA MET A 65 0.39 5.52 -3.68
C MET A 65 0.88 4.81 -2.43
N PHE A 66 2.15 4.35 -2.43
CA PHE A 66 2.71 3.51 -1.36
C PHE A 66 3.51 4.30 -0.33
N ASP A 67 3.48 3.88 0.92
CA ASP A 67 4.51 4.16 1.91
C ASP A 67 5.49 2.98 1.94
N PHE A 68 6.51 3.03 1.08
CA PHE A 68 7.51 1.97 1.01
C PHE A 68 8.34 1.83 2.28
N THR A 69 8.47 2.90 3.07
CA THR A 69 9.14 2.85 4.38
C THR A 69 8.32 2.05 5.38
N GLU A 70 7.02 2.33 5.51
CA GLU A 70 6.14 1.59 6.41
C GLU A 70 5.97 0.14 5.97
N LEU A 71 5.83 -0.12 4.66
CA LEU A 71 5.81 -1.46 4.08
C LEU A 71 7.08 -2.24 4.45
N SER A 72 8.26 -1.64 4.28
CA SER A 72 9.57 -2.22 4.62
C SER A 72 9.71 -2.51 6.11
N LYS A 73 9.34 -1.55 6.95
CA LYS A 73 9.34 -1.66 8.40
C LYS A 73 8.47 -2.83 8.88
N ARG A 74 7.25 -2.94 8.35
CA ARG A 74 6.34 -4.04 8.67
C ARG A 74 6.86 -5.38 8.19
N THR A 75 7.53 -5.42 7.05
CA THR A 75 8.11 -6.64 6.49
C THR A 75 9.28 -7.15 7.35
N LEU A 76 10.16 -6.28 7.83
CA LEU A 76 11.27 -6.66 8.71
C LEU A 76 10.84 -6.89 10.17
N ALA A 77 9.72 -6.31 10.61
CA ALA A 77 9.22 -6.38 11.98
C ALA A 77 10.33 -6.00 13.00
N HIS A 78 10.61 -6.87 13.99
CA HIS A 78 11.64 -6.61 15.00
C HIS A 78 13.08 -6.47 14.45
N ASN A 79 13.35 -6.96 13.23
CA ASN A 79 14.67 -6.80 12.63
C ASN A 79 14.90 -5.39 12.08
N TRP A 80 13.83 -4.59 11.89
CA TRP A 80 13.96 -3.19 11.46
C TRP A 80 14.81 -2.36 12.41
N THR A 81 14.62 -2.51 13.70
CA THR A 81 15.36 -1.74 14.73
C THR A 81 16.80 -2.18 14.92
N LYS A 82 17.22 -3.30 14.32
CA LYS A 82 18.60 -3.78 14.33
C LYS A 82 19.47 -3.15 13.22
N LEU A 83 18.80 -2.51 12.23
CA LEU A 83 19.47 -1.81 11.14
C LEU A 83 19.79 -0.36 11.54
N SER A 84 20.95 0.17 11.11
CA SER A 84 21.24 1.60 11.20
C SER A 84 20.29 2.41 10.29
N PRO A 85 20.14 3.73 10.51
CA PRO A 85 19.34 4.57 9.62
C PRO A 85 19.74 4.48 8.14
N GLU A 86 21.04 4.38 7.86
CA GLU A 86 21.59 4.23 6.50
C GLU A 86 21.18 2.87 5.90
N GLN A 87 21.31 1.79 6.67
CA GLN A 87 20.88 0.45 6.28
C GLN A 87 19.37 0.37 6.06
N GLN A 88 18.59 1.03 6.91
CA GLN A 88 17.14 1.13 6.72
C GLN A 88 16.79 1.80 5.40
N LYS A 89 17.42 2.95 5.10
CA LYS A 89 17.23 3.68 3.84
C LYS A 89 17.62 2.82 2.63
N GLU A 90 18.75 2.14 2.71
CA GLU A 90 19.20 1.25 1.65
C GLU A 90 18.26 0.06 1.46
N PHE A 91 17.82 -0.57 2.55
CA PHE A 91 16.85 -1.66 2.48
C PHE A 91 15.55 -1.22 1.79
N VAL A 92 15.01 -0.05 2.15
CA VAL A 92 13.80 0.50 1.51
C VAL A 92 14.00 0.62 0.00
N GLY A 93 15.12 1.20 -0.46
CA GLY A 93 15.42 1.35 -1.88
C GLY A 93 15.53 0.02 -2.62
N LEU A 94 16.26 -0.94 -2.06
CA LEU A 94 16.45 -2.26 -2.65
C LEU A 94 15.14 -3.07 -2.66
N PHE A 95 14.36 -3.00 -1.58
CA PHE A 95 13.10 -3.73 -1.50
C PHE A 95 12.05 -3.13 -2.45
N THR A 96 11.98 -1.80 -2.57
CA THR A 96 11.16 -1.13 -3.57
C THR A 96 11.52 -1.61 -4.98
N SER A 97 12.81 -1.62 -5.34
CA SER A 97 13.27 -2.10 -6.64
C SER A 97 12.93 -3.58 -6.87
N LEU A 98 13.06 -4.43 -5.85
CA LEU A 98 12.65 -5.83 -5.94
C LEU A 98 11.15 -5.97 -6.25
N LEU A 99 10.30 -5.19 -5.56
CA LEU A 99 8.86 -5.19 -5.80
C LEU A 99 8.53 -4.70 -7.20
N GLU A 100 9.16 -3.62 -7.65
CA GLU A 100 8.99 -3.10 -9.02
C GLU A 100 9.36 -4.15 -10.05
N ASN A 101 10.53 -4.77 -9.95
CA ASN A 101 10.99 -5.81 -10.89
C ASN A 101 10.04 -7.02 -10.91
N THR A 102 9.47 -7.38 -9.73
CA THR A 102 8.58 -8.53 -9.60
C THR A 102 7.19 -8.26 -10.19
N TYR A 103 6.66 -7.06 -9.98
CA TYR A 103 5.24 -6.78 -10.26
C TYR A 103 4.98 -5.92 -11.49
N THR A 104 5.91 -5.06 -11.92
CA THR A 104 5.69 -4.15 -13.07
C THR A 104 5.30 -4.91 -14.34
N ASN A 105 5.99 -6.00 -14.66
CA ASN A 105 5.65 -6.77 -15.86
C ASN A 105 4.27 -7.43 -15.77
N LYS A 106 3.85 -7.88 -14.58
CA LYS A 106 2.51 -8.43 -14.34
C LYS A 106 1.43 -7.35 -14.50
N ILE A 107 1.70 -6.14 -13.99
CA ILE A 107 0.81 -4.99 -14.15
C ILE A 107 0.73 -4.57 -15.61
N MET A 108 1.86 -4.53 -16.33
CA MET A 108 1.88 -4.18 -17.75
C MET A 108 1.22 -5.22 -18.67
N ALA A 109 1.04 -6.46 -18.20
CA ALA A 109 0.31 -7.50 -18.91
C ALA A 109 -1.22 -7.37 -18.78
N TYR A 110 -1.71 -6.38 -18.00
CA TYR A 110 -3.12 -6.03 -17.93
C TYR A 110 -3.67 -5.66 -19.33
N THR A 111 -4.88 -6.13 -19.65
CA THR A 111 -5.56 -5.84 -20.91
C THR A 111 -6.78 -4.95 -20.70
N ASP A 112 -7.95 -5.56 -20.47
CA ASP A 112 -9.22 -4.84 -20.34
C ASP A 112 -10.05 -5.28 -19.13
N GLU A 113 -9.38 -5.80 -18.09
CA GLU A 113 -10.05 -6.24 -16.89
C GLU A 113 -10.75 -5.07 -16.17
N LYS A 114 -11.91 -5.32 -15.63
CA LYS A 114 -12.64 -4.35 -14.82
C LYS A 114 -12.24 -4.49 -13.36
N ILE A 115 -11.91 -3.38 -12.71
CA ILE A 115 -11.67 -3.34 -11.27
C ILE A 115 -12.87 -2.70 -10.59
N VAL A 116 -13.46 -3.43 -9.63
CA VAL A 116 -14.62 -2.99 -8.86
C VAL A 116 -14.19 -2.82 -7.41
N PHE A 117 -14.32 -1.60 -6.90
CA PHE A 117 -14.15 -1.31 -5.48
C PHE A 117 -15.48 -1.56 -4.76
N THR A 118 -15.44 -2.28 -3.65
CA THR A 118 -16.67 -2.76 -2.97
C THR A 118 -16.93 -2.09 -1.65
N LYS A 119 -15.92 -1.99 -0.80
CA LYS A 119 -16.05 -1.41 0.55
C LYS A 119 -14.69 -1.07 1.16
N GLU A 120 -14.73 -0.31 2.25
CA GLU A 120 -13.62 -0.12 3.17
C GLU A 120 -13.96 -0.67 4.55
N ILE A 121 -12.95 -1.18 5.24
CA ILE A 121 -13.05 -1.76 6.58
C ILE A 121 -12.03 -1.07 7.48
N LEU A 122 -12.49 -0.44 8.54
CA LEU A 122 -11.61 0.13 9.56
C LEU A 122 -10.89 -1.00 10.32
N LEU A 123 -9.57 -1.04 10.25
CA LEU A 123 -8.75 -2.01 10.98
C LEU A 123 -8.30 -1.47 12.34
N THR A 124 -7.95 -0.19 12.39
CA THR A 124 -7.63 0.59 13.60
C THR A 124 -8.03 2.05 13.36
N GLU A 125 -7.91 2.91 14.35
CA GLU A 125 -8.19 4.35 14.22
C GLU A 125 -7.42 5.03 13.06
N LYS A 126 -6.27 4.47 12.64
CA LYS A 126 -5.39 5.05 11.61
C LYS A 126 -5.14 4.14 10.42
N THR A 127 -5.78 2.98 10.36
CA THR A 127 -5.57 2.03 9.26
C THR A 127 -6.89 1.47 8.76
N VAL A 128 -7.01 1.39 7.44
CA VAL A 128 -8.21 0.93 6.71
C VAL A 128 -7.80 -0.11 5.68
N GLU A 129 -8.64 -1.10 5.45
CA GLU A 129 -8.53 -2.03 4.32
C GLU A 129 -9.57 -1.65 3.27
N VAL A 130 -9.11 -1.24 2.09
CA VAL A 130 -9.94 -0.98 0.90
C VAL A 130 -10.01 -2.25 0.07
N GLN A 131 -11.20 -2.76 -0.18
CA GLN A 131 -11.42 -4.00 -0.90
C GLN A 131 -11.85 -3.74 -2.34
N SER A 132 -11.20 -4.46 -3.25
CA SER A 132 -11.54 -4.48 -4.66
C SER A 132 -11.49 -5.89 -5.25
N THR A 133 -12.08 -6.06 -6.42
CA THR A 133 -12.05 -7.30 -7.19
C THR A 133 -11.71 -6.97 -8.64
N VAL A 134 -10.74 -7.67 -9.21
CA VAL A 134 -10.43 -7.64 -10.63
C VAL A 134 -11.28 -8.71 -11.32
N LEU A 135 -12.17 -8.28 -12.21
CA LEU A 135 -13.04 -9.16 -12.97
C LEU A 135 -12.34 -9.55 -14.28
N ARG A 136 -12.14 -10.85 -14.48
CA ARG A 136 -11.54 -11.45 -15.69
C ARG A 136 -12.50 -12.47 -16.29
N LYS A 137 -12.29 -12.80 -17.55
CA LYS A 137 -13.01 -13.93 -18.19
C LYS A 137 -12.74 -15.27 -17.50
N SER A 138 -11.55 -15.43 -16.93
CA SER A 138 -11.10 -16.65 -16.24
C SER A 138 -11.49 -16.72 -14.75
N GLY A 139 -12.16 -15.70 -14.21
CA GLY A 139 -12.55 -15.65 -12.79
C GLY A 139 -12.25 -14.30 -12.15
N GLU A 140 -12.54 -14.20 -10.88
CA GLU A 140 -12.39 -12.99 -10.07
C GLU A 140 -11.11 -13.08 -9.22
N ILE A 141 -10.38 -11.96 -9.11
CA ILE A 141 -9.20 -11.84 -8.26
C ILE A 141 -9.48 -10.77 -7.22
N PRO A 142 -9.69 -11.12 -5.94
CA PRO A 142 -9.78 -10.16 -4.86
C PRO A 142 -8.41 -9.52 -4.61
N ILE A 143 -8.38 -8.18 -4.57
CA ILE A 143 -7.20 -7.38 -4.24
C ILE A 143 -7.61 -6.37 -3.18
N PHE A 144 -7.00 -6.46 -2.00
CA PHE A 144 -7.27 -5.56 -0.89
C PHE A 144 -6.03 -4.71 -0.60
N TYR A 145 -6.25 -3.43 -0.35
CA TYR A 145 -5.19 -2.46 -0.06
C TYR A 145 -5.31 -2.03 1.38
N ARG A 146 -4.25 -2.27 2.19
CA ARG A 146 -4.20 -1.77 3.55
C ARG A 146 -3.48 -0.43 3.55
N VAL A 147 -4.20 0.59 3.99
CA VAL A 147 -3.73 1.97 3.99
C VAL A 147 -3.58 2.50 5.40
N THR A 148 -2.65 3.44 5.57
CA THR A 148 -2.45 4.19 6.80
C THR A 148 -2.51 5.68 6.51
N LEU A 149 -3.05 6.45 7.45
CA LEU A 149 -3.00 7.92 7.38
C LEU A 149 -1.63 8.39 7.85
N LYS A 150 -0.93 9.14 7.00
CA LYS A 150 0.38 9.73 7.27
C LYS A 150 0.46 11.10 6.61
N ASP A 151 0.83 12.11 7.37
CA ASP A 151 0.96 13.49 6.91
C ASP A 151 -0.28 13.92 6.09
N ASP A 152 -1.47 13.69 6.65
CA ASP A 152 -2.80 13.95 6.05
C ASP A 152 -3.06 13.25 4.71
N SER A 153 -2.27 12.23 4.38
CA SER A 153 -2.42 11.44 3.16
C SER A 153 -2.58 9.94 3.45
N TRP A 154 -3.56 9.30 2.80
CA TRP A 154 -3.68 7.86 2.85
C TRP A 154 -2.65 7.20 1.95
N ARG A 155 -1.84 6.29 2.52
CA ARG A 155 -0.78 5.57 1.82
C ARG A 155 -0.91 4.07 2.00
N VAL A 156 -0.70 3.31 0.93
CA VAL A 156 -0.73 1.85 0.98
C VAL A 156 0.54 1.32 1.63
N TYR A 157 0.39 0.48 2.65
CA TYR A 157 1.50 -0.21 3.30
C TYR A 157 1.49 -1.73 3.10
N ASP A 158 0.38 -2.30 2.59
CA ASP A 158 0.28 -3.72 2.27
C ASP A 158 -0.77 -3.94 1.16
N VAL A 159 -0.56 -4.95 0.34
CA VAL A 159 -1.55 -5.44 -0.63
C VAL A 159 -1.78 -6.91 -0.37
N VAL A 160 -3.06 -7.30 -0.30
CA VAL A 160 -3.48 -8.68 -0.14
C VAL A 160 -4.10 -9.15 -1.45
N ILE A 161 -3.49 -10.13 -2.11
CA ILE A 161 -3.93 -10.67 -3.39
C ILE A 161 -4.35 -12.12 -3.16
N GLU A 162 -5.60 -12.46 -3.47
CA GLU A 162 -6.15 -13.81 -3.25
C GLU A 162 -5.91 -14.31 -1.82
N GLY A 163 -6.04 -13.44 -0.82
CA GLY A 163 -5.81 -13.73 0.59
C GLY A 163 -4.34 -13.71 1.04
N VAL A 164 -3.37 -13.53 0.14
CA VAL A 164 -1.94 -13.50 0.47
C VAL A 164 -1.45 -12.07 0.63
N SER A 165 -1.10 -11.68 1.86
CA SER A 165 -0.48 -10.38 2.16
C SER A 165 0.95 -10.32 1.64
N LEU A 166 1.28 -9.25 0.91
CA LEU A 166 2.61 -8.97 0.40
C LEU A 166 3.62 -8.85 1.55
N VAL A 167 3.28 -8.07 2.57
CA VAL A 167 4.11 -7.89 3.78
C VAL A 167 4.38 -9.21 4.47
N ASN A 168 3.36 -10.04 4.69
CA ASN A 168 3.52 -11.31 5.38
C ASN A 168 4.34 -12.31 4.55
N ASN A 169 4.12 -12.35 3.24
CA ASN A 169 4.85 -13.21 2.33
C ASN A 169 6.36 -12.90 2.35
N TYR A 170 6.73 -11.62 2.19
CA TYR A 170 8.13 -11.22 2.25
C TYR A 170 8.72 -11.32 3.67
N ARG A 171 7.92 -11.06 4.71
CA ARG A 171 8.35 -11.26 6.10
C ARG A 171 8.79 -12.71 6.34
N SER A 172 8.01 -13.68 5.86
CA SER A 172 8.39 -15.10 5.98
C SER A 172 9.67 -15.40 5.24
N GLN A 173 9.82 -14.97 3.98
CA GLN A 173 11.05 -15.17 3.20
C GLN A 173 12.28 -14.52 3.86
N PHE A 174 12.13 -13.31 4.40
CA PHE A 174 13.24 -12.60 5.05
C PHE A 174 13.57 -13.19 6.42
N LYS A 175 12.57 -13.70 7.16
CA LYS A 175 12.78 -14.44 8.40
C LYS A 175 13.70 -15.65 8.18
N ASP A 176 13.51 -16.40 7.12
CA ASP A 176 14.34 -17.56 6.81
C ASP A 176 15.82 -17.17 6.57
N ILE A 177 16.04 -16.04 5.91
CA ILE A 177 17.40 -15.49 5.70
C ILE A 177 18.00 -14.99 7.03
N LEU A 178 17.19 -14.34 7.86
CA LEU A 178 17.63 -13.67 9.08
C LEU A 178 17.70 -14.58 10.31
N SER A 179 17.19 -15.82 10.23
CA SER A 179 17.17 -16.76 11.37
C SER A 179 18.56 -17.13 11.84
N ASN A 180 19.54 -17.18 10.91
CA ASN A 180 20.92 -17.60 11.19
C ASN A 180 21.98 -16.61 10.67
N LYS A 181 21.58 -15.41 10.26
CA LYS A 181 22.48 -14.40 9.68
C LYS A 181 22.12 -13.00 10.19
N PRO A 182 23.11 -12.10 10.26
CA PRO A 182 22.85 -10.72 10.64
C PRO A 182 22.04 -9.99 9.55
N PRO A 183 21.33 -8.88 9.90
CA PRO A 183 20.47 -8.15 8.97
C PRO A 183 21.19 -7.66 7.70
N GLU A 184 22.46 -7.37 7.75
CA GLU A 184 23.29 -6.96 6.61
C GLU A 184 23.31 -8.01 5.50
N SER A 185 23.23 -9.29 5.85
CA SER A 185 23.18 -10.40 4.89
C SER A 185 21.94 -10.35 3.99
N LEU A 186 20.84 -9.79 4.51
CA LEU A 186 19.64 -9.59 3.71
C LEU A 186 19.84 -8.46 2.70
N ILE A 187 20.47 -7.35 3.10
CA ILE A 187 20.81 -6.23 2.21
C ILE A 187 21.69 -6.72 1.05
N GLU A 188 22.73 -7.50 1.35
CA GLU A 188 23.58 -8.09 0.32
C GLU A 188 22.80 -9.03 -0.63
N THR A 189 21.88 -9.83 -0.08
CA THR A 189 21.02 -10.70 -0.88
C THR A 189 20.14 -9.89 -1.82
N LEU A 190 19.57 -8.79 -1.34
CA LEU A 190 18.75 -7.89 -2.15
C LEU A 190 19.56 -7.18 -3.23
N ARG A 191 20.77 -6.68 -2.92
CA ARG A 191 21.68 -6.09 -3.93
C ARG A 191 21.94 -7.06 -5.08
N LYS A 192 22.20 -8.33 -4.77
CA LYS A 192 22.43 -9.38 -5.78
C LYS A 192 21.18 -9.68 -6.61
N LYS A 193 20.00 -9.65 -6.00
CA LYS A 193 18.74 -9.90 -6.70
C LYS A 193 18.35 -8.74 -7.63
N VAL A 194 18.49 -7.51 -7.15
CA VAL A 194 18.14 -6.29 -7.91
C VAL A 194 19.14 -6.01 -9.03
N GLY A 195 20.43 -6.26 -8.81
CA GLY A 195 21.48 -6.06 -9.82
C GLY A 195 21.50 -7.09 -10.95
N LYS A 196 20.67 -8.16 -10.87
CA LYS A 196 20.53 -9.21 -11.90
C LYS A 196 19.25 -9.07 -12.74
N ALA A 197 18.40 -8.07 -12.47
CA ALA A 197 17.08 -7.89 -13.09
C ALA A 197 17.12 -6.86 -14.23
#